data_7c0046ad3d62084cdf6cd2a3e7f08d4a
#
_entry.id   7c0046ad3d62084cdf6cd2a3e7f08d4a
#
_cell.length_a   1.000
_cell.length_b   1.000
_cell.length_c   1.000
_cell.angle_alpha   90.00
_cell.angle_beta   90.00
_cell.angle_gamma   90.00
#
_symmetry.space_group_name_H-M   'P 1'
#
loop_
_entity.id
_entity.type
_entity.pdbx_description
1 polymer ?
#
loop_
_entity_poly.entity_id
_entity_poly.type
_entity_poly.pdbx_seq_one_letter_code
_entity_poly.pdbx_strand_id
1 'polypeptide(L)'
;MTITIGSSTFDNVFYDVDVDVLYLHVGDPSTAVDFDESPEGHALRFDAGGRLVGVTIVNAKSLIDREGEIAITLPEVVHVGSDTVGPALAGV
;
A
#
# COMPACT_ATOMS: atom_id res chain seq x y z
N MET A 1 11.49 4.03 -6.87
CA MET A 1 10.17 3.70 -7.46
C MET A 1 9.08 4.46 -6.72
N THR A 2 8.08 4.90 -7.43
CA THR A 2 6.97 5.68 -6.86
C THR A 2 5.65 5.02 -7.26
N ILE A 3 4.75 4.90 -6.31
CA ILE A 3 3.41 4.36 -6.55
C ILE A 3 2.37 5.37 -6.06
N THR A 4 1.39 5.67 -6.92
CA THR A 4 0.28 6.57 -6.59
C THR A 4 -0.99 5.75 -6.42
N ILE A 5 -1.65 5.91 -5.27
CA ILE A 5 -2.94 5.28 -4.95
C ILE A 5 -3.88 6.38 -4.50
N GLY A 6 -4.97 6.59 -5.26
CA GLY A 6 -5.88 7.70 -5.00
C GLY A 6 -5.15 9.03 -5.12
N SER A 7 -5.21 9.85 -4.06
CA SER A 7 -4.52 11.15 -4.01
C SER A 7 -3.15 11.07 -3.34
N SER A 8 -2.70 9.88 -2.95
CA SER A 8 -1.43 9.69 -2.22
C SER A 8 -0.36 9.12 -3.13
N THR A 9 0.84 9.72 -3.09
CA THR A 9 2.00 9.25 -3.84
C THR A 9 3.06 8.77 -2.85
N PHE A 10 3.44 7.50 -2.96
CA PHE A 10 4.39 6.85 -2.07
C PHE A 10 5.74 6.72 -2.79
N ASP A 11 6.78 7.32 -2.22
CA ASP A 11 8.14 7.30 -2.77
C ASP A 11 9.01 6.21 -2.15
N ASN A 12 8.54 5.59 -1.07
CA ASN A 12 9.19 4.47 -0.41
C ASN A 12 8.38 3.20 -0.71
N VAL A 13 8.96 2.28 -1.48
CA VAL A 13 8.27 1.07 -1.93
C VAL A 13 9.16 -0.13 -1.65
N PHE A 14 8.66 -1.09 -0.88
CA PHE A 14 9.37 -2.33 -0.59
C PHE A 14 8.41 -3.51 -0.62
N TYR A 15 8.75 -4.53 -1.41
CA TYR A 15 7.98 -5.77 -1.45
C TYR A 15 8.77 -6.90 -0.82
N ASP A 16 8.20 -7.50 0.23
CA ASP A 16 8.75 -8.67 0.90
C ASP A 16 8.17 -9.93 0.24
N VAL A 17 8.95 -10.57 -0.60
CA VAL A 17 8.51 -11.74 -1.38
C VAL A 17 8.23 -12.96 -0.49
N ASP A 18 8.92 -13.07 0.64
CA ASP A 18 8.80 -14.23 1.52
C ASP A 18 7.44 -14.32 2.19
N VAL A 19 6.82 -13.18 2.48
CA VAL A 19 5.52 -13.10 3.15
C VAL A 19 4.43 -12.49 2.27
N ASP A 20 4.76 -12.09 1.04
CA ASP A 20 3.84 -11.47 0.09
C ASP A 20 3.20 -10.20 0.65
N VAL A 21 4.04 -9.30 1.18
CA VAL A 21 3.59 -8.03 1.77
C VAL A 21 4.29 -6.87 1.05
N LEU A 22 3.48 -5.92 0.57
CA LEU A 22 3.98 -4.70 -0.08
C LEU A 22 3.86 -3.53 0.88
N TYR A 23 4.98 -2.89 1.18
CA TYR A 23 5.07 -1.72 2.05
C TYR A 23 5.20 -0.45 1.22
N LEU A 24 4.30 0.49 1.43
CA LEU A 24 4.30 1.79 0.78
C LEU A 24 4.37 2.88 1.85
N HIS A 25 5.23 3.87 1.66
CA HIS A 25 5.34 4.98 2.60
C HIS A 25 5.69 6.29 1.89
N VAL A 26 5.25 7.40 2.48
CA VAL A 26 5.61 8.75 2.03
C VAL A 26 6.73 9.24 2.95
N GLY A 27 7.92 9.48 2.38
CA GLY A 27 9.07 9.96 3.14
C GLY A 27 9.55 9.00 4.21
N ASP A 28 9.98 9.53 5.34
CA ASP A 28 10.54 8.76 6.44
C ASP A 28 9.44 8.02 7.22
N PRO A 29 9.52 6.67 7.34
CA PRO A 29 8.54 5.89 8.12
C PRO A 29 8.36 6.34 9.57
N SER A 30 9.35 6.98 10.16
CA SER A 30 9.26 7.48 11.54
C SER A 30 8.24 8.59 11.74
N THR A 31 7.73 9.21 10.66
CA THR A 31 6.69 10.24 10.74
C THR A 31 5.31 9.69 11.09
N ALA A 32 5.09 8.39 10.94
CA ALA A 32 3.83 7.74 11.25
C ALA A 32 3.65 7.67 12.77
N VAL A 33 2.52 8.21 13.27
CA VAL A 33 2.20 8.23 14.70
C VAL A 33 0.90 7.52 15.03
N ASP A 34 0.01 7.33 14.04
CA ASP A 34 -1.26 6.63 14.19
C ASP A 34 -1.36 5.46 13.21
N PHE A 35 -2.07 4.43 13.62
CA PHE A 35 -2.23 3.20 12.84
C PHE A 35 -3.70 2.80 12.83
N ASP A 36 -4.15 2.27 11.68
CA ASP A 36 -5.49 1.73 11.53
C ASP A 36 -5.45 0.54 10.58
N GLU A 37 -6.54 -0.20 10.50
CA GLU A 37 -6.68 -1.32 9.59
C GLU A 37 -7.85 -1.06 8.66
N SER A 38 -7.65 -1.28 7.35
CA SER A 38 -8.74 -1.19 6.40
C SER A 38 -9.67 -2.39 6.54
N PRO A 39 -10.96 -2.29 6.10
CA PRO A 39 -11.87 -3.44 6.12
C PRO A 39 -11.34 -4.66 5.37
N GLU A 40 -10.47 -4.43 4.37
CA GLU A 40 -9.85 -5.51 3.59
C GLU A 40 -8.70 -6.20 4.33
N GLY A 41 -8.29 -5.69 5.49
CA GLY A 41 -7.18 -6.27 6.26
C GLY A 41 -5.82 -5.66 5.96
N HIS A 42 -5.76 -4.53 5.27
CA HIS A 42 -4.51 -3.81 5.02
C HIS A 42 -4.23 -2.82 6.14
N ALA A 43 -2.96 -2.58 6.45
CA ALA A 43 -2.58 -1.64 7.49
C ALA A 43 -2.42 -0.22 6.91
N LEU A 44 -2.93 0.75 7.63
CA LEU A 44 -2.86 2.17 7.28
C LEU A 44 -2.07 2.91 8.34
N ARG A 45 -1.26 3.90 7.91
CA ARG A 45 -0.46 4.72 8.82
C ARG A 45 -0.68 6.19 8.53
N PHE A 46 -0.76 6.98 9.60
CA PHE A 46 -1.06 8.42 9.52
C PHE A 46 -0.02 9.22 10.28
N ASP A 47 0.27 10.43 9.81
CA ASP A 47 1.16 11.36 10.51
C ASP A 47 0.41 12.13 11.60
N ALA A 48 1.12 13.03 12.31
CA ALA A 48 0.53 13.82 13.39
C ALA A 48 -0.61 14.73 12.91
N GLY A 49 -0.64 15.08 11.64
CA GLY A 49 -1.70 15.88 11.03
C GLY A 49 -2.89 15.06 10.53
N GLY A 50 -2.86 13.74 10.72
CA GLY A 50 -3.93 12.85 10.26
C GLY A 50 -3.88 12.51 8.78
N ARG A 51 -2.76 12.79 8.10
CA ARG A 51 -2.60 12.46 6.68
C ARG A 51 -2.10 11.04 6.52
N LEU A 52 -2.63 10.34 5.51
CA LEU A 52 -2.18 8.99 5.18
C LEU A 52 -0.75 9.05 4.64
N VAL A 53 0.17 8.37 5.33
CA VAL A 53 1.59 8.35 4.97
C VAL A 53 2.11 6.94 4.71
N GLY A 54 1.34 5.91 5.03
CA GLY A 54 1.78 4.54 4.79
C GLY A 54 0.63 3.58 4.55
N VAL A 55 0.87 2.60 3.68
CA VAL A 55 -0.06 1.49 3.43
C VAL A 55 0.76 0.21 3.38
N THR A 56 0.33 -0.81 4.12
CA THR A 56 0.91 -2.15 4.05
C THR A 56 -0.13 -3.07 3.45
N ILE A 57 0.13 -3.56 2.24
CA ILE A 57 -0.79 -4.43 1.51
C ILE A 57 -0.40 -5.87 1.76
N VAL A 58 -1.31 -6.62 2.40
CA VAL A 58 -1.12 -8.02 2.76
C VAL A 58 -1.59 -8.90 1.60
N ASN A 59 -0.84 -9.95 1.28
CA ASN A 59 -1.11 -10.87 0.17
C ASN A 59 -1.16 -10.16 -1.19
N ALA A 60 -0.27 -9.21 -1.40
CA ALA A 60 -0.31 -8.30 -2.56
C ALA A 60 -0.30 -9.04 -3.89
N LYS A 61 0.68 -9.92 -4.12
CA LYS A 61 0.79 -10.67 -5.39
C LYS A 61 -0.35 -11.67 -5.54
N SER A 62 -0.73 -12.34 -4.46
CA SER A 62 -1.83 -13.31 -4.47
C SER A 62 -3.15 -12.65 -4.86
N LEU A 63 -3.41 -11.44 -4.37
CA LEU A 63 -4.61 -10.69 -4.72
C LEU A 63 -4.62 -10.27 -6.19
N ILE A 64 -3.50 -9.78 -6.70
CA ILE A 64 -3.37 -9.41 -8.11
C ILE A 64 -3.57 -10.65 -9.02
N ASP A 65 -2.93 -11.77 -8.67
CA ASP A 65 -3.03 -13.00 -9.48
C ASP A 65 -4.44 -13.58 -9.47
N ARG A 66 -5.14 -13.48 -8.35
CA ARG A 66 -6.47 -14.10 -8.17
C ARG A 66 -7.61 -13.17 -8.60
N GLU A 67 -7.51 -11.87 -8.33
CA GLU A 67 -8.61 -10.93 -8.53
C GLU A 67 -8.31 -9.84 -9.57
N GLY A 68 -7.07 -9.69 -9.99
CA GLY A 68 -6.66 -8.69 -10.97
C GLY A 68 -6.47 -7.29 -10.38
N GLU A 69 -6.90 -7.08 -9.14
CA GLU A 69 -6.81 -5.79 -8.47
C GLU A 69 -6.83 -5.95 -6.96
N ILE A 70 -6.44 -4.91 -6.24
CA ILE A 70 -6.46 -4.85 -4.78
C ILE A 70 -7.40 -3.72 -4.37
N ALA A 71 -8.42 -4.03 -3.56
CA ALA A 71 -9.32 -3.03 -3.00
C ALA A 71 -8.77 -2.54 -1.66
N ILE A 72 -8.70 -1.22 -1.47
CA ILE A 72 -8.24 -0.59 -0.23
C ILE A 72 -9.18 0.58 0.09
N THR A 73 -9.70 0.64 1.31
CA THR A 73 -10.55 1.75 1.77
C THR A 73 -9.69 2.87 2.36
N LEU A 74 -9.66 4.08 1.73
CA LEU A 74 -8.74 5.19 2.06
C LEU A 74 -9.36 6.61 2.00
N PRO A 75 -10.37 7.06 2.70
CA PRO A 75 -11.51 6.40 3.35
C PRO A 75 -12.53 5.82 2.39
N GLU A 76 -12.42 6.14 1.10
CA GLU A 76 -13.25 5.52 0.06
C GLU A 76 -12.50 4.32 -0.51
N VAL A 77 -13.23 3.38 -1.07
CA VAL A 77 -12.62 2.20 -1.68
C VAL A 77 -11.88 2.60 -2.95
N VAL A 78 -10.59 2.26 -2.99
CA VAL A 78 -9.75 2.46 -4.17
C VAL A 78 -9.37 1.08 -4.69
N HIS A 79 -9.44 0.88 -6.01
CA HIS A 79 -9.04 -0.35 -6.66
C HIS A 79 -7.68 -0.15 -7.33
N VAL A 80 -6.69 -0.95 -6.93
CA VAL A 80 -5.32 -0.83 -7.40
C VAL A 80 -5.01 -2.00 -8.31
N GLY A 81 -4.75 -1.72 -9.58
CA GLY A 81 -4.51 -2.74 -10.59
C GLY A 81 -3.05 -3.14 -10.72
N SER A 82 -2.81 -4.19 -11.52
CA SER A 82 -1.47 -4.71 -11.77
C SER A 82 -0.57 -3.70 -12.49
N ASP A 83 -1.14 -2.76 -13.23
CA ASP A 83 -0.36 -1.69 -13.88
C ASP A 83 0.26 -0.73 -12.87
N THR A 84 -0.35 -0.58 -11.70
CA THR A 84 0.14 0.29 -10.63
C THR A 84 1.16 -0.42 -9.73
N VAL A 85 0.84 -1.63 -9.25
CA VAL A 85 1.69 -2.34 -8.28
C VAL A 85 2.55 -3.43 -8.91
N GLY A 86 2.22 -3.89 -10.11
CA GLY A 86 2.96 -4.95 -10.79
C GLY A 86 4.46 -4.72 -10.87
N PRO A 87 4.94 -3.52 -11.24
CA PRO A 87 6.37 -3.24 -11.29
C PRO A 87 7.08 -3.46 -9.95
N ALA A 88 6.43 -3.13 -8.83
CA ALA A 88 6.99 -3.34 -7.50
C ALA A 88 7.05 -4.83 -7.15
N LEU A 89 6.02 -5.58 -7.53
CA LEU A 89 5.93 -7.02 -7.25
C LEU A 89 6.87 -7.85 -8.13
N ALA A 90 7.13 -7.38 -9.35
CA ALA A 90 7.99 -8.07 -10.31
C ALA A 90 9.45 -7.69 -10.20
N GLY A 91 9.76 -6.56 -9.56
CA GLY A 91 11.10 -6.00 -9.50
C GLY A 91 11.99 -6.57 -8.40
N VAL A 92 11.58 -7.62 -7.77
CA VAL A 92 12.35 -8.26 -6.68
C VAL A 92 13.29 -9.33 -7.20
#